data_da668b291c7551f94773f2c997a65ab3
#
_entry.id   da668b291c7551f94773f2c997a65ab3
#
_cell.length_a   1.000
_cell.length_b   1.000
_cell.length_c   1.000
_cell.angle_alpha   90.00
_cell.angle_beta   90.00
_cell.angle_gamma   90.00
#
_symmetry.space_group_name_H-M   'P 1'
#
loop_
_entity.id
_entity.type
_entity.pdbx_description
1 polymer ?
#
loop_
_entity_poly.entity_id
_entity_poly.type
_entity_poly.pdbx_seq_one_letter_code
_entity_poly.pdbx_strand_id
1 'polypeptide(L)'
;MMQFEQLDEFFDYKNKLMEDLLTDEAIVTLINEEVGFKKAASLRYTQVFPYEYVPETIEEGKTFVCFDVDIQKSVDKTYLLPTIYIWVFTHKSKLHLPEGGVRTDKLCSKIASVISGSRYYGLGELELYSVKRFAPMTEFQGKVMTLFAKDFNRLHNPQKPIPANRKKGQQYGNS
;
A
#
# COMPACT_ATOMS: atom_id res chain seq x y z
N MET A 1 8.33 -27.11 5.63
CA MET A 1 7.86 -25.91 6.32
C MET A 1 8.23 -24.70 5.47
N MET A 2 7.37 -23.70 5.39
CA MET A 2 7.62 -22.33 4.91
C MET A 2 7.44 -22.02 3.42
N GLN A 3 6.20 -22.15 2.92
CA GLN A 3 5.82 -21.68 1.59
C GLN A 3 4.75 -20.56 1.60
N PHE A 4 4.21 -20.26 2.77
CA PHE A 4 3.22 -19.19 2.93
C PHE A 4 3.83 -17.94 3.56
N GLU A 5 5.07 -18.02 4.05
CA GLU A 5 5.76 -16.92 4.74
C GLU A 5 5.89 -15.65 3.92
N GLN A 6 6.02 -15.75 2.60
CA GLN A 6 6.14 -14.54 1.78
C GLN A 6 4.84 -13.74 1.70
N LEU A 7 3.67 -14.38 1.76
CA LEU A 7 2.40 -13.67 1.86
C LEU A 7 2.20 -13.09 3.27
N ASP A 8 2.73 -13.76 4.29
CA ASP A 8 2.73 -13.24 5.67
C ASP A 8 3.60 -11.98 5.79
N GLU A 9 4.70 -11.88 5.03
CA GLU A 9 5.53 -10.68 4.95
C GLU A 9 4.75 -9.45 4.47
N PHE A 10 3.76 -9.61 3.58
CA PHE A 10 2.93 -8.49 3.15
C PHE A 10 1.99 -8.00 4.24
N PHE A 11 1.56 -8.88 5.13
CA PHE A 11 0.88 -8.48 6.35
C PHE A 11 1.80 -7.64 7.24
N ASP A 12 3.06 -8.05 7.40
CA ASP A 12 4.06 -7.29 8.15
C ASP A 12 4.36 -5.94 7.49
N TYR A 13 4.41 -5.88 6.15
CA TYR A 13 4.55 -4.61 5.43
C TYR A 13 3.39 -3.66 5.72
N LYS A 14 2.16 -4.14 5.75
CA LYS A 14 1.00 -3.32 6.13
C LYS A 14 1.09 -2.81 7.55
N ASN A 15 1.50 -3.65 8.50
CA ASN A 15 1.69 -3.24 9.89
C ASN A 15 2.77 -2.17 10.01
N LYS A 16 3.91 -2.39 9.36
CA LYS A 16 5.02 -1.42 9.34
C LYS A 16 4.60 -0.09 8.75
N LEU A 17 3.88 -0.12 7.62
CA LEU A 17 3.39 1.09 6.98
C LEU A 17 2.41 1.86 7.86
N MET A 18 1.50 1.16 8.53
CA MET A 18 0.60 1.75 9.52
C MET A 18 1.37 2.46 10.64
N GLU A 19 2.44 1.84 11.14
CA GLU A 19 3.29 2.42 12.17
C GLU A 19 4.04 3.65 11.66
N ASP A 20 4.67 3.56 10.49
CA ASP A 20 5.42 4.67 9.90
C ASP A 20 4.54 5.91 9.68
N LEU A 21 3.30 5.71 9.21
CA LEU A 21 2.35 6.79 9.03
C LEU A 21 1.89 7.44 10.35
N LEU A 22 1.71 6.65 11.40
CA LEU A 22 1.17 7.13 12.67
C LEU A 22 2.24 7.59 13.68
N THR A 23 3.52 7.36 13.38
CA THR A 23 4.65 7.84 14.20
C THR A 23 5.24 9.14 13.69
N ASP A 24 4.87 9.61 12.50
CA ASP A 24 5.26 10.93 12.00
C ASP A 24 4.21 11.98 12.37
N GLU A 25 4.60 12.94 13.23
CA GLU A 25 3.72 13.99 13.74
C GLU A 25 3.14 14.87 12.64
N ALA A 26 3.90 15.15 11.58
CA ALA A 26 3.43 15.98 10.47
C ALA A 26 2.37 15.25 9.64
N ILE A 27 2.51 13.94 9.45
CA ILE A 27 1.50 13.11 8.79
C ILE A 27 0.22 13.09 9.62
N VAL A 28 0.32 12.81 10.92
CA VAL A 28 -0.83 12.77 11.84
C VAL A 28 -1.56 14.11 11.83
N THR A 29 -0.84 15.23 11.93
CA THR A 29 -1.44 16.57 11.90
C THR A 29 -2.14 16.86 10.56
N LEU A 30 -1.56 16.45 9.43
CA LEU A 30 -2.17 16.64 8.11
C LEU A 30 -3.43 15.78 7.92
N ILE A 31 -3.51 14.62 8.56
CA ILE A 31 -4.71 13.77 8.55
C ILE A 31 -5.78 14.38 9.46
N ASN A 32 -5.42 14.76 10.68
CA ASN A 32 -6.37 15.31 11.65
C ASN A 32 -5.68 16.20 12.69
N GLU A 33 -5.84 17.50 12.54
CA GLU A 33 -5.24 18.51 13.41
C GLU A 33 -5.76 18.43 14.86
N GLU A 34 -6.98 17.93 15.05
CA GLU A 34 -7.65 17.89 16.36
C GLU A 34 -7.19 16.71 17.23
N VAL A 35 -6.74 15.63 16.61
CA VAL A 35 -6.35 14.40 17.33
C VAL A 35 -5.08 14.59 18.14
N GLY A 36 -4.12 15.35 17.61
CA GLY A 36 -2.79 15.49 18.20
C GLY A 36 -1.99 14.18 18.21
N PHE A 37 -0.67 14.29 18.21
CA PHE A 37 0.24 13.15 18.05
C PHE A 37 0.09 12.07 19.12
N LYS A 38 -0.18 12.45 20.38
CA LYS A 38 -0.35 11.49 21.49
C LYS A 38 -1.53 10.52 21.31
N LYS A 39 -2.49 10.87 20.47
CA LYS A 39 -3.67 10.07 20.17
C LYS A 39 -3.65 9.52 18.74
N ALA A 40 -2.51 9.53 18.05
CA ALA A 40 -2.38 9.07 16.67
C ALA A 40 -2.95 7.66 16.44
N ALA A 41 -2.83 6.76 17.43
CA ALA A 41 -3.40 5.42 17.36
C ALA A 41 -4.92 5.40 17.12
N SER A 42 -5.66 6.44 17.49
CA SER A 42 -7.11 6.55 17.24
C SER A 42 -7.46 6.76 15.77
N LEU A 43 -6.48 7.10 14.94
CA LEU A 43 -6.67 7.22 13.49
C LEU A 43 -6.72 5.87 12.78
N ARG A 44 -6.23 4.79 13.43
CA ARG A 44 -6.33 3.42 12.90
C ARG A 44 -7.79 3.04 12.69
N TYR A 45 -8.10 2.55 11.49
CA TYR A 45 -9.46 2.12 11.09
C TYR A 45 -10.56 3.19 11.23
N THR A 46 -10.16 4.46 11.35
CA THR A 46 -11.08 5.60 11.33
C THR A 46 -10.75 6.60 10.23
N GLN A 47 -9.47 6.87 9.99
CA GLN A 47 -8.96 7.73 8.92
C GLN A 47 -7.73 7.12 8.22
N VAL A 48 -7.12 6.08 8.79
CA VAL A 48 -6.00 5.33 8.20
C VAL A 48 -6.38 3.86 8.11
N PHE A 49 -6.43 3.31 6.89
CA PHE A 49 -6.91 1.95 6.62
C PHE A 49 -5.86 1.14 5.83
N PRO A 50 -5.56 -0.11 6.25
CA PRO A 50 -4.66 -1.02 5.54
C PRO A 50 -5.36 -1.78 4.39
N TYR A 51 -6.31 -1.12 3.74
CA TYR A 51 -7.07 -1.58 2.58
C TYR A 51 -7.72 -0.37 1.90
N GLU A 52 -8.16 -0.53 0.65
CA GLU A 52 -8.93 0.50 -0.03
C GLU A 52 -10.27 0.72 0.69
N TYR A 53 -10.49 1.93 1.14
CA TYR A 53 -11.69 2.36 1.83
C TYR A 53 -12.35 3.51 1.07
N VAL A 54 -13.66 3.41 0.88
CA VAL A 54 -14.47 4.51 0.35
C VAL A 54 -15.56 4.81 1.39
N PRO A 55 -15.67 6.06 1.86
CA PRO A 55 -16.72 6.42 2.80
C PRO A 55 -18.11 6.10 2.24
N GLU A 56 -18.96 5.45 3.02
CA GLU A 56 -20.35 5.17 2.64
C GLU A 56 -21.21 6.44 2.66
N THR A 57 -20.83 7.42 3.48
CA THR A 57 -21.50 8.70 3.62
C THR A 57 -20.48 9.84 3.44
N ILE A 58 -21.00 11.03 3.11
CA ILE A 58 -20.17 12.24 3.06
C ILE A 58 -19.79 12.61 4.49
N GLU A 59 -18.51 12.39 4.82
CA GLU A 59 -17.94 12.80 6.11
C GLU A 59 -17.20 14.12 5.92
N GLU A 60 -17.87 15.21 6.23
CA GLU A 60 -17.30 16.54 6.11
C GLU A 60 -16.06 16.73 6.99
N GLY A 61 -15.05 17.37 6.40
CA GLY A 61 -13.84 17.74 7.12
C GLY A 61 -12.86 16.61 7.41
N LYS A 62 -13.09 15.39 6.89
CA LYS A 62 -12.16 14.29 7.10
C LYS A 62 -11.15 14.11 5.95
N THR A 63 -9.96 13.71 6.34
CA THR A 63 -8.88 13.28 5.44
C THR A 63 -8.61 11.81 5.70
N PHE A 64 -8.43 11.04 4.64
CA PHE A 64 -8.20 9.60 4.71
C PHE A 64 -6.88 9.23 4.06
N VAL A 65 -6.20 8.25 4.63
CA VAL A 65 -5.06 7.56 4.05
C VAL A 65 -5.36 6.08 4.04
N CYS A 66 -5.42 5.49 2.87
CA CYS A 66 -5.64 4.06 2.69
C CYS A 66 -4.43 3.47 1.98
N PHE A 67 -4.09 2.23 2.26
CA PHE A 67 -2.99 1.58 1.57
C PHE A 67 -3.23 0.07 1.43
N ASP A 68 -2.63 -0.50 0.38
CA ASP A 68 -2.62 -1.94 0.18
C ASP A 68 -1.27 -2.39 -0.40
N VAL A 69 -1.00 -3.67 -0.29
CA VAL A 69 0.23 -4.28 -0.78
C VAL A 69 -0.14 -5.41 -1.73
N ASP A 70 0.26 -5.28 -2.98
CA ASP A 70 0.00 -6.23 -4.06
C ASP A 70 1.28 -6.80 -4.64
N ILE A 71 1.12 -7.92 -5.33
CA ILE A 71 2.11 -8.43 -6.28
C ILE A 71 1.55 -8.20 -7.68
N GLN A 72 1.98 -7.14 -8.35
CA GLN A 72 1.50 -6.85 -9.71
C GLN A 72 1.94 -7.90 -10.73
N LYS A 73 3.16 -8.40 -10.60
CA LYS A 73 3.72 -9.37 -11.54
C LYS A 73 4.93 -10.06 -10.93
N SER A 74 5.00 -11.36 -11.12
CA SER A 74 6.27 -12.06 -11.08
C SER A 74 7.07 -11.63 -12.33
N VAL A 75 8.19 -10.95 -12.14
CA VAL A 75 9.06 -10.51 -13.25
C VAL A 75 9.60 -11.74 -13.96
N ASP A 76 9.98 -12.74 -13.18
CA ASP A 76 10.38 -14.06 -13.61
C ASP A 76 10.19 -15.07 -12.46
N LYS A 77 10.77 -16.28 -12.59
CA LYS A 77 10.74 -17.27 -11.51
C LYS A 77 11.56 -16.86 -10.28
N THR A 78 12.48 -15.91 -10.44
CA THR A 78 13.46 -15.50 -9.42
C THR A 78 12.98 -14.28 -8.65
N TYR A 79 12.33 -13.33 -9.32
CA TYR A 79 11.97 -12.04 -8.74
C TYR A 79 10.48 -11.74 -8.87
N LEU A 80 9.96 -11.05 -7.87
CA LEU A 80 8.64 -10.42 -7.88
C LEU A 80 8.76 -8.93 -7.52
N LEU A 81 7.72 -8.18 -7.81
CA LEU A 81 7.61 -6.76 -7.48
C LEU A 81 6.47 -6.56 -6.49
N PRO A 82 6.75 -6.53 -5.18
CA PRO A 82 5.80 -5.99 -4.22
C PRO A 82 5.46 -4.55 -4.59
N THR A 83 4.19 -4.27 -4.68
CA THR A 83 3.67 -2.95 -5.07
C THR A 83 2.80 -2.43 -3.95
N ILE A 84 3.12 -1.24 -3.46
CA ILE A 84 2.36 -0.56 -2.42
C ILE A 84 1.53 0.54 -3.09
N TYR A 85 0.23 0.49 -2.87
CA TYR A 85 -0.69 1.56 -3.23
C TYR A 85 -1.04 2.37 -1.98
N ILE A 86 -0.99 3.69 -2.10
CA ILE A 86 -1.41 4.61 -1.04
C ILE A 86 -2.38 5.63 -1.63
N TRP A 87 -3.62 5.57 -1.19
CA TRP A 87 -4.66 6.54 -1.55
C TRP A 87 -4.73 7.60 -0.45
N VAL A 88 -4.58 8.84 -0.83
CA VAL A 88 -4.69 10.00 0.04
C VAL A 88 -5.82 10.87 -0.49
N PHE A 89 -6.89 11.05 0.25
CA PHE A 89 -7.99 11.90 -0.17
C PHE A 89 -8.61 12.65 1.00
N THR A 90 -9.16 13.81 0.71
CA THR A 90 -9.78 14.68 1.69
C THR A 90 -11.06 15.29 1.15
N HIS A 91 -11.98 15.59 2.04
CA HIS A 91 -13.17 16.35 1.70
C HIS A 91 -12.79 17.75 1.21
N LYS A 92 -13.53 18.31 0.26
CA LYS A 92 -13.23 19.61 -0.37
C LYS A 92 -13.12 20.75 0.65
N SER A 93 -13.87 20.69 1.75
CA SER A 93 -13.82 21.71 2.82
C SER A 93 -12.47 21.79 3.53
N LYS A 94 -11.67 20.73 3.49
CA LYS A 94 -10.34 20.63 4.12
C LYS A 94 -9.18 20.60 3.11
N LEU A 95 -9.48 20.79 1.83
CA LEU A 95 -8.50 20.65 0.76
C LEU A 95 -7.39 21.71 0.84
N HIS A 96 -7.75 22.94 1.15
CA HIS A 96 -6.81 24.06 1.26
C HIS A 96 -6.16 24.11 2.63
N LEU A 97 -4.84 24.32 2.64
CA LEU A 97 -4.09 24.55 3.87
C LEU A 97 -4.06 26.02 4.24
N PRO A 98 -4.12 26.39 5.53
CA PRO A 98 -4.07 27.79 5.97
C PRO A 98 -2.83 28.55 5.46
N GLU A 99 -1.68 27.88 5.40
CA GLU A 99 -0.41 28.42 4.88
C GLU A 99 -0.33 28.43 3.35
N GLY A 100 -1.36 27.97 2.66
CA GLY A 100 -1.40 27.82 1.21
C GLY A 100 -1.07 26.39 0.73
N GLY A 101 -1.52 26.10 -0.49
CA GLY A 101 -1.33 24.79 -1.11
C GLY A 101 -2.44 23.78 -0.82
N VAL A 102 -2.26 22.59 -1.31
CA VAL A 102 -3.24 21.49 -1.28
C VAL A 102 -2.82 20.43 -0.27
N ARG A 103 -3.71 20.14 0.67
CA ARG A 103 -3.47 19.18 1.78
C ARG A 103 -3.02 17.81 1.27
N THR A 104 -3.68 17.28 0.26
CA THR A 104 -3.34 15.96 -0.30
C THR A 104 -1.98 15.93 -0.95
N ASP A 105 -1.55 17.01 -1.59
CA ASP A 105 -0.22 17.10 -2.20
C ASP A 105 0.88 17.14 -1.13
N LYS A 106 0.68 17.94 -0.08
CA LYS A 106 1.61 18.03 1.06
C LYS A 106 1.68 16.70 1.81
N LEU A 107 0.55 16.03 2.00
CA LEU A 107 0.49 14.73 2.67
C LEU A 107 1.19 13.64 1.84
N CYS A 108 0.98 13.58 0.52
CA CYS A 108 1.70 12.67 -0.37
C CYS A 108 3.21 12.92 -0.32
N SER A 109 3.63 14.19 -0.38
CA SER A 109 5.06 14.55 -0.29
C SER A 109 5.67 14.09 1.04
N LYS A 110 4.94 14.29 2.15
CA LYS A 110 5.42 13.87 3.46
C LYS A 110 5.49 12.36 3.60
N ILE A 111 4.45 11.63 3.16
CA ILE A 111 4.46 10.17 3.14
C ILE A 111 5.64 9.66 2.30
N ALA A 112 5.82 10.18 1.08
CA ALA A 112 6.94 9.79 0.24
C ALA A 112 8.29 10.01 0.94
N SER A 113 8.48 11.11 1.67
CA SER A 113 9.72 11.38 2.39
C SER A 113 9.99 10.40 3.54
N VAL A 114 8.96 9.81 4.12
CA VAL A 114 9.07 8.84 5.23
C VAL A 114 9.38 7.44 4.73
N ILE A 115 8.73 7.01 3.64
CA ILE A 115 8.78 5.61 3.21
C ILE A 115 9.70 5.34 2.01
N SER A 116 9.93 6.31 1.11
CA SER A 116 10.81 6.12 -0.05
C SER A 116 12.25 5.88 0.41
N GLY A 117 12.95 5.00 -0.29
CA GLY A 117 14.31 4.57 0.08
C GLY A 117 14.36 3.57 1.23
N SER A 118 13.23 3.21 1.83
CA SER A 118 13.17 2.15 2.83
C SER A 118 13.52 0.80 2.22
N ARG A 119 14.34 0.02 2.94
CA ARG A 119 14.73 -1.35 2.57
C ARG A 119 13.93 -2.42 3.32
N TYR A 120 12.86 -2.02 3.97
CA TYR A 120 12.03 -2.94 4.74
C TYR A 120 11.09 -3.78 3.86
N TYR A 121 10.75 -3.30 2.67
CA TYR A 121 9.72 -3.85 1.79
C TYR A 121 10.26 -4.75 0.68
N GLY A 122 11.44 -5.31 0.84
CA GLY A 122 12.10 -6.20 -0.11
C GLY A 122 13.62 -6.05 -0.10
N LEU A 123 14.28 -6.61 -1.11
CA LEU A 123 15.75 -6.60 -1.24
C LEU A 123 16.32 -5.23 -1.60
N GLY A 124 15.54 -4.43 -2.32
CA GLY A 124 15.93 -3.11 -2.77
C GLY A 124 15.27 -2.00 -1.96
N GLU A 125 15.55 -0.78 -2.35
CA GLU A 125 14.87 0.37 -1.80
C GLU A 125 13.47 0.50 -2.38
N LEU A 126 12.52 0.96 -1.57
CA LEU A 126 11.17 1.27 -2.02
C LEU A 126 11.20 2.52 -2.88
N GLU A 127 10.79 2.40 -4.13
CA GLU A 127 10.83 3.49 -5.11
C GLU A 127 9.43 4.01 -5.40
N LEU A 128 9.28 5.34 -5.39
CA LEU A 128 8.05 5.98 -5.84
C LEU A 128 7.97 5.92 -7.37
N TYR A 129 6.97 5.20 -7.87
CA TYR A 129 6.76 5.01 -9.31
C TYR A 129 5.83 6.06 -9.90
N SER A 130 4.71 6.34 -9.26
CA SER A 130 3.74 7.31 -9.78
C SER A 130 2.90 7.96 -8.68
N VAL A 131 2.44 9.19 -8.98
CA VAL A 131 1.41 9.88 -8.22
C VAL A 131 0.35 10.35 -9.20
N LYS A 132 -0.88 9.85 -9.06
CA LYS A 132 -1.99 10.14 -9.98
C LYS A 132 -3.17 10.75 -9.23
N ARG A 133 -4.02 11.47 -9.96
CA ARG A 133 -5.27 11.97 -9.40
C ARG A 133 -6.18 10.80 -8.98
N PHE A 134 -6.83 10.96 -7.84
CA PHE A 134 -7.83 10.05 -7.30
C PHE A 134 -8.99 10.84 -6.72
N ALA A 135 -10.20 10.43 -6.99
CA ALA A 135 -11.40 11.04 -6.43
C ALA A 135 -12.45 9.93 -6.23
N PRO A 136 -12.54 9.34 -5.03
CA PRO A 136 -13.46 8.23 -4.77
C PRO A 136 -14.92 8.64 -4.89
N MET A 137 -15.22 9.90 -4.58
CA MET A 137 -16.55 10.50 -4.65
C MET A 137 -16.45 11.97 -5.08
N THR A 138 -17.57 12.57 -5.48
CA THR A 138 -17.63 13.97 -5.95
C THR A 138 -17.10 14.97 -4.92
N GLU A 139 -17.35 14.71 -3.63
CA GLU A 139 -16.97 15.63 -2.54
C GLU A 139 -15.53 15.44 -2.04
N PHE A 140 -14.85 14.40 -2.51
CA PHE A 140 -13.46 14.11 -2.15
C PHE A 140 -12.50 14.35 -3.30
N GLN A 141 -11.32 14.86 -2.97
CA GLN A 141 -10.21 15.03 -3.91
C GLN A 141 -8.94 14.43 -3.32
N GLY A 142 -8.14 13.81 -4.15
CA GLY A 142 -6.96 13.13 -3.67
C GLY A 142 -6.00 12.67 -4.76
N LYS A 143 -5.08 11.85 -4.29
CA LYS A 143 -4.02 11.23 -5.08
C LYS A 143 -3.92 9.75 -4.74
N VAL A 144 -3.48 8.95 -5.68
CA VAL A 144 -2.97 7.61 -5.45
C VAL A 144 -1.48 7.59 -5.77
N MET A 145 -0.70 7.13 -4.82
CA MET A 145 0.73 6.89 -4.95
C MET A 145 0.94 5.40 -5.22
N THR A 146 1.82 5.08 -6.14
CA THR A 146 2.26 3.71 -6.39
C THR A 146 3.75 3.63 -6.13
N LEU A 147 4.14 2.71 -5.26
CA LEU A 147 5.53 2.44 -4.94
C LEU A 147 5.80 0.96 -5.17
N PHE A 148 7.02 0.61 -5.53
CA PHE A 148 7.42 -0.77 -5.66
C PHE A 148 8.82 -1.02 -5.11
N ALA A 149 9.07 -2.25 -4.70
CA ALA A 149 10.37 -2.78 -4.39
C ALA A 149 10.61 -4.05 -5.20
N LYS A 150 11.84 -4.50 -5.27
CA LYS A 150 12.19 -5.79 -5.87
C LYS A 150 12.45 -6.79 -4.76
N ASP A 151 11.90 -8.00 -4.88
CA ASP A 151 12.14 -9.07 -3.92
C ASP A 151 12.32 -10.43 -4.61
N PHE A 152 12.85 -11.42 -3.89
CA PHE A 152 12.93 -12.78 -4.38
C PHE A 152 11.54 -13.43 -4.46
N ASN A 153 11.30 -14.15 -5.54
CA ASN A 153 10.07 -14.89 -5.72
C ASN A 153 10.14 -16.25 -4.99
N ARG A 154 9.77 -16.25 -3.73
CA ARG A 154 9.68 -17.46 -2.89
C ARG A 154 8.35 -18.19 -3.01
N LEU A 155 7.37 -17.61 -3.74
CA LEU A 155 6.11 -18.27 -4.06
C LEU A 155 6.27 -19.36 -5.11
N HIS A 156 7.34 -19.29 -5.93
CA HIS A 156 7.67 -20.33 -6.90
C HIS A 156 8.48 -21.44 -6.23
N ASN A 157 7.85 -22.58 -5.97
CA ASN A 157 8.55 -23.76 -5.47
C ASN A 157 8.79 -24.79 -6.58
N PRO A 158 10.05 -24.92 -7.07
CA PRO A 158 10.40 -25.93 -8.08
C PRO A 158 10.31 -27.36 -7.56
N GLN A 159 10.19 -27.58 -6.26
CA GLN A 159 10.18 -28.89 -5.62
C GLN A 159 8.77 -29.43 -5.33
N LYS A 160 7.71 -28.74 -5.68
CA LYS A 160 6.36 -29.32 -5.59
C LYS A 160 6.30 -30.54 -6.50
N PRO A 161 6.11 -31.78 -5.96
CA PRO A 161 5.99 -32.97 -6.80
C PRO A 161 4.81 -32.80 -7.76
N ILE A 162 5.06 -33.08 -9.04
CA ILE A 162 4.00 -33.09 -10.05
C ILE A 162 2.98 -34.14 -9.62
N PRO A 163 1.70 -33.82 -9.45
CA PRO A 163 0.67 -34.79 -9.08
C PRO A 163 0.72 -35.98 -10.03
N ALA A 164 0.71 -37.19 -9.49
CA ALA A 164 0.87 -38.46 -10.27
C ALA A 164 -0.14 -38.60 -11.43
N ASN A 165 -1.31 -37.92 -11.36
CA ASN A 165 -2.31 -37.93 -12.40
C ASN A 165 -1.96 -37.20 -13.70
N ARG A 166 -0.87 -36.41 -13.75
CA ARG A 166 -0.42 -35.80 -15.02
C ARG A 166 0.51 -36.68 -15.85
N LYS A 167 0.95 -37.84 -15.32
CA LYS A 167 1.81 -38.79 -16.07
C LYS A 167 1.06 -39.71 -17.04
N LYS A 168 -0.29 -39.71 -17.05
CA LYS A 168 -1.07 -40.62 -17.91
C LYS A 168 -1.46 -40.04 -19.28
N GLY A 169 -1.01 -38.84 -19.65
CA GLY A 169 -1.41 -38.14 -20.88
C GLY A 169 -0.41 -38.17 -22.04
N GLN A 170 0.70 -38.94 -21.95
CA GLN A 170 1.70 -39.01 -23.02
C GLN A 170 1.94 -40.46 -23.52
N GLN A 171 0.86 -41.16 -23.79
CA GLN A 171 0.94 -42.38 -24.61
C GLN A 171 -0.22 -42.40 -25.61
N TYR A 172 -0.15 -41.53 -26.61
CA TYR A 172 -0.88 -41.73 -27.86
C TYR A 172 0.03 -41.33 -29.02
N GLY A 173 0.35 -42.31 -29.84
CA GLY A 173 0.80 -42.05 -31.19
C GLY A 173 2.12 -42.74 -31.58
N ASN A 174 2.08 -44.03 -31.80
CA ASN A 174 2.83 -44.67 -32.88
C ASN A 174 2.08 -45.96 -33.25
N SER A 175 1.33 -45.88 -34.28
CA SER A 175 0.98 -47.01 -35.16
C SER A 175 0.71 -46.40 -36.54
#